data_9febc2a0c2bc6a7399f3df90ff5b52d7
#
_entry.id   9febc2a0c2bc6a7399f3df90ff5b52d7
#
_cell.length_a   1.000
_cell.length_b   1.000
_cell.length_c   1.000
_cell.angle_alpha   90.00
_cell.angle_beta   90.00
_cell.angle_gamma   90.00
#
_symmetry.space_group_name_H-M   'P 1'
#
loop_
_entity.id
_entity.type
_entity.pdbx_description
1 polymer ?
#
loop_
_entity_poly.entity_id
_entity_poly.type
_entity_poly.pdbx_seq_one_letter_code
_entity_poly.pdbx_strand_id
1 'polypeptide(L)'
;MGRMFHKGDFKYVILDMLKDKSRHGYEIIREMEGQFGGLYVPSAGIVYPTLQYLEELGYVSAAEQDGKKVYTITDEGRKFLDAQKETVDGIRDHIKQCGFSRSHHEFHDLMHDIGRISRLCAGSGWAVAPDELKKVRKIVDDAYEEIDKILKR
;
A
#
# COMPACT_ATOMS: atom_id res chain seq x y z
N MET A 1 -13.66 9.44 -6.14
CA MET A 1 -12.83 8.30 -5.68
C MET A 1 -13.30 7.89 -4.30
N GLY A 2 -13.93 6.74 -4.17
CA GLY A 2 -14.35 6.19 -2.88
C GLY A 2 -13.12 5.93 -2.00
N ARG A 3 -13.20 6.22 -0.71
CA ARG A 3 -12.17 5.82 0.26
C ARG A 3 -12.06 4.30 0.24
N MET A 4 -10.87 3.78 -0.05
CA MET A 4 -10.60 2.33 -0.08
C MET A 4 -10.83 1.68 1.30
N PHE A 5 -10.67 2.45 2.38
CA PHE A 5 -10.92 2.03 3.75
C PHE A 5 -11.82 3.03 4.46
N HIS A 6 -12.76 2.54 5.28
CA HIS A 6 -13.49 3.37 6.22
C HIS A 6 -12.57 3.81 7.37
N LYS A 7 -12.96 4.90 8.04
CA LYS A 7 -12.20 5.39 9.20
C LYS A 7 -12.21 4.30 10.29
N GLY A 8 -11.03 3.77 10.60
CA GLY A 8 -10.86 2.71 11.60
C GLY A 8 -10.60 1.31 11.04
N ASP A 9 -10.83 1.04 9.76
CA ASP A 9 -10.57 -0.28 9.15
C ASP A 9 -9.08 -0.61 9.07
N PHE A 10 -8.26 0.42 8.95
CA PHE A 10 -6.83 0.29 8.73
C PHE A 10 -6.10 -0.49 9.84
N LYS A 11 -6.57 -0.38 11.09
CA LYS A 11 -6.04 -1.15 12.22
C LYS A 11 -6.23 -2.66 12.06
N TYR A 12 -7.36 -3.09 11.49
CA TYR A 12 -7.63 -4.51 11.24
C TYR A 12 -6.75 -5.05 10.13
N VAL A 13 -6.51 -4.25 9.08
CA VAL A 13 -5.61 -4.63 7.98
C VAL A 13 -4.19 -4.82 8.50
N ILE A 14 -3.67 -3.90 9.31
CA ILE A 14 -2.33 -4.03 9.90
C ILE A 14 -2.24 -5.26 10.81
N LEU A 15 -3.21 -5.47 11.70
CA LEU A 15 -3.22 -6.64 12.58
C LEU A 15 -3.28 -7.96 11.79
N ASP A 16 -4.08 -7.99 10.74
CA ASP A 16 -4.19 -9.16 9.87
C ASP A 16 -2.88 -9.48 9.15
N MET A 17 -2.17 -8.47 8.69
CA MET A 17 -0.84 -8.61 8.08
C MET A 17 0.24 -9.08 9.07
N LEU A 18 0.09 -8.76 10.36
CA LEU A 18 1.01 -9.19 11.41
C LEU A 18 0.65 -10.57 11.96
N LYS A 19 -0.46 -11.19 11.55
CA LYS A 19 -0.91 -12.48 12.05
C LYS A 19 0.07 -13.60 11.74
N ASP A 20 0.68 -13.58 10.57
CA ASP A 20 1.53 -14.65 10.08
C ASP A 20 2.99 -14.45 10.45
N LYS A 21 3.48 -13.22 10.47
CA LYS A 21 4.86 -12.88 10.82
C LYS A 21 5.02 -11.46 11.31
N SER A 22 6.04 -11.24 12.14
CA SER A 22 6.49 -9.91 12.53
C SER A 22 7.04 -9.13 11.33
N ARG A 23 6.84 -7.81 11.32
CA ARG A 23 7.22 -6.94 10.20
C ARG A 23 7.72 -5.59 10.68
N HIS A 24 8.58 -4.98 9.86
CA HIS A 24 8.88 -3.55 9.98
C HIS A 24 7.74 -2.70 9.39
N GLY A 25 7.60 -1.46 9.85
CA GLY A 25 6.56 -0.57 9.32
C GLY A 25 6.66 -0.34 7.81
N TYR A 26 7.87 -0.24 7.26
CA TYR A 26 8.05 -0.10 5.81
C TYR A 26 7.69 -1.38 5.03
N GLU A 27 7.84 -2.57 5.62
CA GLU A 27 7.43 -3.83 4.99
C GLU A 27 5.91 -3.89 4.88
N ILE A 28 5.19 -3.40 5.91
CA ILE A 28 3.73 -3.27 5.87
C ILE A 28 3.31 -2.36 4.70
N ILE A 29 3.96 -1.20 4.54
CA ILE A 29 3.67 -0.27 3.43
C ILE A 29 3.89 -0.97 2.09
N ARG A 30 5.02 -1.65 1.90
CA ARG A 30 5.35 -2.34 0.65
C ARG A 30 4.42 -3.50 0.33
N GLU A 31 4.04 -4.27 1.36
CA GLU A 31 3.13 -5.38 1.15
C GLU A 31 1.73 -4.90 0.80
N MET A 32 1.26 -3.82 1.44
CA MET A 32 0.00 -3.19 1.04
C MET A 32 0.07 -2.65 -0.39
N GLU A 33 1.17 -1.98 -0.77
CA GLU A 33 1.40 -1.57 -2.17
C GLU A 33 1.27 -2.76 -3.14
N GLY A 34 1.89 -3.90 -2.80
CA GLY A 34 1.81 -5.12 -3.58
C GLY A 34 0.40 -5.72 -3.64
N GLN A 35 -0.30 -5.81 -2.50
CA GLN A 35 -1.64 -6.36 -2.43
C GLN A 35 -2.68 -5.53 -3.21
N PHE A 36 -2.47 -4.22 -3.27
CA PHE A 36 -3.35 -3.29 -4.00
C PHE A 36 -2.85 -2.95 -5.41
N GLY A 37 -1.84 -3.68 -5.91
CA GLY A 37 -1.31 -3.48 -7.26
C GLY A 37 -0.80 -2.06 -7.54
N GLY A 38 -0.30 -1.37 -6.53
CA GLY A 38 0.16 0.01 -6.64
C GLY A 38 -0.96 1.07 -6.69
N LEU A 39 -2.23 0.66 -6.71
CA LEU A 39 -3.39 1.57 -6.69
C LEU A 39 -3.54 2.30 -5.35
N TYR A 40 -3.06 1.70 -4.30
CA TYR A 40 -3.06 2.28 -2.97
C TYR A 40 -1.75 2.00 -2.26
N VAL A 41 -1.05 3.06 -1.91
CA VAL A 41 0.16 3.03 -1.08
C VAL A 41 -0.13 3.83 0.18
N PRO A 42 -0.25 3.18 1.35
CA PRO A 42 -0.46 3.93 2.58
C PRO A 42 0.76 4.79 2.88
N SER A 43 0.53 6.01 3.33
CA SER A 43 1.62 6.88 3.75
C SER A 43 2.20 6.43 5.10
N ALA A 44 3.48 6.72 5.34
CA ALA A 44 4.12 6.53 6.64
C ALA A 44 3.34 7.25 7.76
N GLY A 45 2.75 8.42 7.45
CA GLY A 45 1.91 9.20 8.37
C GLY A 45 0.59 8.54 8.78
N ILE A 46 0.17 7.45 8.12
CA ILE A 46 -0.97 6.63 8.52
C ILE A 46 -0.51 5.35 9.21
N VAL A 47 0.52 4.68 8.65
CA VAL A 47 0.99 3.38 9.15
C VAL A 47 1.59 3.49 10.55
N TYR A 48 2.56 4.38 10.75
CA TYR A 48 3.26 4.47 12.04
C TYR A 48 2.36 4.93 13.21
N PRO A 49 1.50 5.95 13.07
CA PRO A 49 0.55 6.29 14.12
C PRO A 49 -0.44 5.16 14.43
N THR A 50 -0.85 4.37 13.43
CA THR A 50 -1.73 3.21 13.66
C THR A 50 -0.99 2.10 14.41
N LEU A 51 0.27 1.82 14.06
CA LEU A 51 1.12 0.85 14.79
C LEU A 51 1.34 1.29 16.23
N GLN A 52 1.62 2.57 16.47
CA GLN A 52 1.75 3.13 17.80
C GLN A 52 0.46 2.98 18.62
N TYR A 53 -0.68 3.30 18.02
CA TYR A 53 -1.99 3.13 18.66
C TYR A 53 -2.27 1.65 19.01
N LEU A 54 -1.92 0.72 18.13
CA LEU A 54 -2.06 -0.72 18.40
C LEU A 54 -1.10 -1.22 19.50
N GLU A 55 0.11 -0.65 19.57
CA GLU A 55 1.08 -0.90 20.63
C GLU A 55 0.55 -0.38 21.99
N GLU A 56 -0.01 0.82 22.03
CA GLU A 56 -0.64 1.42 23.24
C GLU A 56 -1.84 0.60 23.75
N LEU A 57 -2.60 -0.02 22.85
CA LEU A 57 -3.69 -0.93 23.18
C LEU A 57 -3.22 -2.35 23.60
N GLY A 58 -1.93 -2.65 23.49
CA GLY A 58 -1.36 -3.96 23.78
C GLY A 58 -1.67 -5.03 22.72
N TYR A 59 -2.16 -4.66 21.54
CA TYR A 59 -2.45 -5.59 20.45
C TYR A 59 -1.23 -5.91 19.59
N VAL A 60 -0.23 -5.05 19.65
CA VAL A 60 1.05 -5.18 18.97
C VAL A 60 2.15 -4.89 19.97
N SER A 61 3.24 -5.64 19.91
CA SER A 61 4.50 -5.33 20.58
C SER A 61 5.53 -4.86 19.58
N ALA A 62 6.37 -3.89 19.96
CA ALA A 62 7.49 -3.45 19.17
C ALA A 62 8.81 -3.83 19.85
N ALA A 63 9.73 -4.40 19.08
CA ALA A 63 11.09 -4.68 19.50
C ALA A 63 12.07 -4.02 18.52
N GLU A 64 13.20 -3.55 19.03
CA GLU A 64 14.26 -3.01 18.17
C GLU A 64 15.14 -4.17 17.67
N GLN A 65 15.29 -4.24 16.35
CA GLN A 65 16.19 -5.17 15.70
C GLN A 65 17.00 -4.43 14.62
N ASP A 66 18.31 -4.48 14.71
CA ASP A 66 19.22 -3.78 13.78
C ASP A 66 18.90 -2.28 13.61
N GLY A 67 18.58 -1.59 14.73
CA GLY A 67 18.24 -0.16 14.73
C GLY A 67 16.89 0.18 14.14
N LYS A 68 16.01 -0.82 13.91
CA LYS A 68 14.66 -0.63 13.36
C LYS A 68 13.63 -1.33 14.23
N LYS A 69 12.44 -0.72 14.36
CA LYS A 69 11.31 -1.34 15.07
C LYS A 69 10.69 -2.46 14.23
N VAL A 70 10.59 -3.64 14.83
CA VAL A 70 9.85 -4.80 14.34
C VAL A 70 8.57 -4.94 15.17
N TYR A 71 7.44 -5.03 14.52
CA TYR A 71 6.13 -5.14 15.13
C TYR A 71 5.63 -6.58 15.07
N THR A 72 5.11 -7.06 16.18
CA THR A 72 4.58 -8.43 16.35
C THR A 72 3.19 -8.35 16.95
N ILE A 73 2.23 -9.09 16.41
CA ILE A 73 0.90 -9.19 17.01
C ILE A 73 0.99 -9.97 18.33
N THR A 74 0.31 -9.46 19.36
CA THR A 74 0.21 -10.14 20.66
C THR A 74 -0.94 -11.13 20.69
N ASP A 75 -1.05 -11.96 21.75
CA ASP A 75 -2.19 -12.85 21.95
C ASP A 75 -3.50 -12.06 22.11
N GLU A 76 -3.44 -10.90 22.76
CA GLU A 76 -4.58 -9.98 22.89
C GLU A 76 -4.98 -9.41 21.52
N GLY A 77 -4.01 -9.07 20.69
CA GLY A 77 -4.26 -8.63 19.31
C GLY A 77 -4.90 -9.72 18.45
N ARG A 78 -4.48 -10.97 18.61
CA ARG A 78 -5.10 -12.13 17.94
C ARG A 78 -6.54 -12.35 18.38
N LYS A 79 -6.79 -12.33 19.70
CA LYS A 79 -8.14 -12.45 20.26
C LYS A 79 -9.05 -11.31 19.77
N PHE A 80 -8.53 -10.09 19.74
CA PHE A 80 -9.26 -8.94 19.23
C PHE A 80 -9.64 -9.13 17.76
N LEU A 81 -8.69 -9.59 16.92
CA LEU A 81 -8.91 -9.82 15.50
C LEU A 81 -9.96 -10.93 15.27
N ASP A 82 -9.88 -12.02 16.05
CA ASP A 82 -10.82 -13.14 15.98
C ASP A 82 -12.24 -12.73 16.43
N ALA A 83 -12.35 -11.87 17.46
CA ALA A 83 -13.63 -11.32 17.91
C ALA A 83 -14.28 -10.39 16.87
N GLN A 84 -13.48 -9.84 15.94
CA GLN A 84 -13.94 -8.94 14.87
C GLN A 84 -13.91 -9.62 13.48
N LYS A 85 -14.00 -10.95 13.47
CA LYS A 85 -13.84 -11.75 12.25
C LYS A 85 -14.76 -11.30 11.10
N GLU A 86 -16.02 -11.02 11.38
CA GLU A 86 -16.97 -10.54 10.35
C GLU A 86 -16.52 -9.21 9.72
N THR A 87 -16.03 -8.29 10.55
CA THR A 87 -15.49 -7.00 10.05
C THR A 87 -14.25 -7.22 9.21
N VAL A 88 -13.34 -8.08 9.67
CA VAL A 88 -12.10 -8.41 8.95
C VAL A 88 -12.39 -9.09 7.62
N ASP A 89 -13.30 -10.06 7.61
CA ASP A 89 -13.71 -10.78 6.40
C ASP A 89 -14.40 -9.81 5.42
N GLY A 90 -15.26 -8.92 5.90
CA GLY A 90 -15.87 -7.86 5.08
C GLY A 90 -14.82 -6.91 4.46
N ILE A 91 -13.79 -6.52 5.20
CA ILE A 91 -12.69 -5.71 4.70
C ILE A 91 -11.89 -6.49 3.64
N ARG A 92 -11.57 -7.76 3.89
CA ARG A 92 -10.87 -8.62 2.93
C ARG A 92 -11.65 -8.79 1.63
N ASP A 93 -12.95 -8.99 1.72
CA ASP A 93 -13.81 -9.14 0.55
C ASP A 93 -13.94 -7.84 -0.22
N HIS A 94 -14.03 -6.71 0.49
CA HIS A 94 -14.00 -5.38 -0.14
C HIS A 94 -12.67 -5.14 -0.87
N ILE A 95 -11.55 -5.47 -0.26
CA ILE A 95 -10.21 -5.41 -0.89
C ILE A 95 -10.17 -6.27 -2.15
N LYS A 96 -10.66 -7.51 -2.09
CA LYS A 96 -10.73 -8.41 -3.25
C LYS A 96 -11.62 -7.85 -4.36
N GLN A 97 -12.76 -7.28 -4.01
CA GLN A 97 -13.68 -6.68 -4.99
C GLN A 97 -13.12 -5.40 -5.62
N CYS A 98 -12.41 -4.58 -4.85
CA CYS A 98 -11.73 -3.38 -5.37
C CYS A 98 -10.51 -3.72 -6.23
N GLY A 99 -9.90 -4.90 -6.04
CA GLY A 99 -8.60 -5.26 -6.62
C GLY A 99 -8.57 -6.45 -7.57
N PHE A 100 -9.52 -7.39 -7.56
CA PHE A 100 -9.22 -8.72 -8.12
C PHE A 100 -10.35 -9.41 -8.86
N SER A 101 -10.79 -8.85 -9.98
CA SER A 101 -11.34 -9.66 -11.06
C SER A 101 -10.21 -10.14 -12.00
N ARG A 102 -10.34 -11.28 -12.63
CA ARG A 102 -9.34 -11.97 -13.46
C ARG A 102 -8.74 -11.17 -14.62
N SER A 103 -9.37 -10.07 -15.02
CA SER A 103 -8.84 -9.07 -15.98
C SER A 103 -7.80 -8.12 -15.36
N HIS A 104 -7.45 -8.28 -14.09
CA HIS A 104 -6.61 -7.36 -13.33
C HIS A 104 -5.12 -7.75 -13.25
N HIS A 105 -4.73 -8.93 -13.74
CA HIS A 105 -3.29 -9.25 -13.81
C HIS A 105 -2.59 -8.26 -14.76
N GLU A 106 -3.16 -8.02 -15.92
CA GLU A 106 -2.66 -7.03 -16.89
C GLU A 106 -2.73 -5.61 -16.33
N PHE A 107 -3.80 -5.26 -15.61
CA PHE A 107 -3.94 -3.95 -14.98
C PHE A 107 -2.98 -3.78 -13.79
N HIS A 108 -2.76 -4.82 -12.99
CA HIS A 108 -1.76 -4.83 -11.93
C HIS A 108 -0.35 -4.60 -12.49
N ASP A 109 0.01 -5.32 -13.55
CA ASP A 109 1.31 -5.19 -14.20
C ASP A 109 1.49 -3.79 -14.79
N LEU A 110 0.45 -3.23 -15.42
CA LEU A 110 0.43 -1.86 -15.90
C LEU A 110 0.66 -0.84 -14.76
N MET A 111 -0.05 -0.98 -13.64
CA MET A 111 0.10 -0.07 -12.49
C MET A 111 1.46 -0.20 -11.83
N HIS A 112 2.01 -1.42 -11.77
CA HIS A 112 3.37 -1.65 -11.31
C HIS A 112 4.40 -0.94 -12.21
N ASP A 113 4.22 -0.99 -13.52
CA ASP A 113 5.11 -0.33 -14.50
C ASP A 113 4.99 1.21 -14.42
N ILE A 114 3.78 1.75 -14.25
CA ILE A 114 3.58 3.19 -13.97
C ILE A 114 4.32 3.59 -12.68
N GLY A 115 4.20 2.78 -11.63
CA GLY A 115 4.93 2.98 -10.38
C GLY A 115 6.46 2.92 -10.55
N ARG A 116 6.98 2.06 -11.43
CA ARG A 116 8.41 2.03 -11.79
C ARG A 116 8.85 3.30 -12.49
N ILE A 117 8.07 3.79 -13.45
CA ILE A 117 8.34 5.05 -14.17
C ILE A 117 8.36 6.22 -13.18
N SER A 118 7.36 6.31 -12.31
CA SER A 118 7.28 7.34 -11.26
C SER A 118 8.51 7.34 -10.35
N ARG A 119 8.94 6.15 -9.87
CA ARG A 119 10.15 6.02 -9.03
C ARG A 119 11.42 6.39 -9.79
N LEU A 120 11.53 6.04 -11.05
CA LEU A 120 12.66 6.40 -11.90
C LEU A 120 12.77 7.94 -12.05
N CYS A 121 11.66 8.60 -12.31
CA CYS A 121 11.61 10.07 -12.41
C CYS A 121 11.91 10.74 -11.06
N ALA A 122 11.39 10.21 -9.94
CA ALA A 122 11.65 10.75 -8.61
C ALA A 122 13.08 10.49 -8.13
N GLY A 123 13.65 9.32 -8.47
CA GLY A 123 14.99 8.90 -8.05
C GLY A 123 16.13 9.57 -8.84
N SER A 124 15.88 10.02 -10.08
CA SER A 124 16.85 10.75 -10.87
C SER A 124 17.09 12.18 -10.35
N GLY A 125 16.24 12.64 -9.42
CA GLY A 125 16.45 13.86 -8.66
C GLY A 125 16.61 15.12 -9.50
N TRP A 126 17.10 16.16 -8.87
CA TRP A 126 17.34 17.49 -9.47
C TRP A 126 18.60 17.54 -10.36
N ALA A 127 19.25 16.40 -10.63
CA ALA A 127 20.50 16.28 -11.39
C ALA A 127 20.27 16.03 -12.90
N VAL A 128 19.02 15.96 -13.36
CA VAL A 128 18.70 15.75 -14.79
C VAL A 128 18.84 17.07 -15.54
N ALA A 129 19.58 17.05 -16.67
CA ALA A 129 19.73 18.22 -17.51
C ALA A 129 18.36 18.70 -18.04
N PRO A 130 18.13 20.04 -18.15
CA PRO A 130 16.84 20.58 -18.60
C PRO A 130 16.36 20.03 -19.94
N ASP A 131 17.25 19.71 -20.85
CA ASP A 131 16.90 19.17 -22.16
C ASP A 131 16.51 17.69 -22.11
N GLU A 132 17.07 16.93 -21.19
CA GLU A 132 16.64 15.54 -20.91
C GLU A 132 15.26 15.54 -20.26
N LEU A 133 15.02 16.44 -19.33
CA LEU A 133 13.71 16.60 -18.68
C LEU A 133 12.60 16.92 -19.71
N LYS A 134 12.89 17.78 -20.69
CA LYS A 134 11.97 18.07 -21.80
C LYS A 134 11.65 16.83 -22.64
N LYS A 135 12.66 15.98 -22.91
CA LYS A 135 12.45 14.72 -23.64
C LYS A 135 11.57 13.75 -22.86
N VAL A 136 11.84 13.58 -21.55
CA VAL A 136 11.02 12.73 -20.68
C VAL A 136 9.59 13.25 -20.61
N ARG A 137 9.39 14.55 -20.44
CA ARG A 137 8.06 15.18 -20.42
C ARG A 137 7.30 14.91 -21.70
N LYS A 138 7.93 15.07 -22.86
CA LYS A 138 7.30 14.79 -24.15
C LYS A 138 6.83 13.34 -24.25
N ILE A 139 7.65 12.37 -23.81
CA ILE A 139 7.27 10.95 -23.82
C ILE A 139 6.06 10.70 -22.93
N VAL A 140 6.01 11.32 -21.75
CA VAL A 140 4.88 11.19 -20.81
C VAL A 140 3.61 11.82 -21.38
N ASP A 141 3.72 13.00 -21.99
CA ASP A 141 2.59 13.71 -22.62
C ASP A 141 2.05 12.89 -23.81
N ASP A 142 2.91 12.37 -24.69
CA ASP A 142 2.52 11.51 -25.82
C ASP A 142 1.83 10.22 -25.33
N ALA A 143 2.37 9.57 -24.30
CA ALA A 143 1.77 8.38 -23.68
C ALA A 143 0.41 8.69 -23.05
N TYR A 144 0.27 9.82 -22.37
CA TYR A 144 -1.00 10.25 -21.79
C TYR A 144 -2.08 10.40 -22.86
N GLU A 145 -1.79 11.07 -23.97
CA GLU A 145 -2.74 11.25 -25.08
C GLU A 145 -3.17 9.92 -25.70
N GLU A 146 -2.24 8.99 -25.88
CA GLU A 146 -2.55 7.65 -26.43
C GLU A 146 -3.43 6.84 -25.47
N ILE A 147 -3.10 6.83 -24.17
CA ILE A 147 -3.89 6.14 -23.13
C ILE A 147 -5.28 6.75 -23.02
N ASP A 148 -5.40 8.09 -23.04
CA ASP A 148 -6.66 8.81 -22.96
C ASP A 148 -7.60 8.45 -24.12
N LYS A 149 -7.08 8.33 -25.35
CA LYS A 149 -7.82 7.86 -26.53
C LYS A 149 -8.34 6.43 -26.38
N ILE A 150 -7.59 5.55 -25.72
CA ILE A 150 -7.99 4.16 -25.49
C ILE A 150 -9.08 4.05 -24.42
N LEU A 151 -8.96 4.84 -23.33
CA LEU A 151 -9.84 4.73 -22.16
C LEU A 151 -11.15 5.52 -22.30
N LYS A 152 -11.22 6.50 -23.19
CA LYS A 152 -12.45 7.30 -23.47
C LYS A 152 -13.39 6.69 -24.52
N ARG A 153 -13.22 5.40 -24.84
CA ARG A 153 -14.14 4.69 -25.74
C ARG A 153 -15.44 4.29 -25.05
#